data_094a70767993b9ceef857f7d6493b15e
#
_entry.id   094a70767993b9ceef857f7d6493b15e
#
_cell.length_a   1.000
_cell.length_b   1.000
_cell.length_c   1.000
_cell.angle_alpha   90.00
_cell.angle_beta   90.00
_cell.angle_gamma   90.00
#
_symmetry.space_group_name_H-M   'P 1'
#
loop_
_entity.id
_entity.type
_entity.pdbx_description
1 polymer ?
#
loop_
_entity_poly.entity_id
_entity_poly.type
_entity_poly.pdbx_seq_one_letter_code
_entity_poly.pdbx_strand_id
1 'polypeptide(L)'
;MDFGKVLLKLLGFAKDYVETSQKSEQPARQAQPVQRNVAPAVQREKTAAEWEAYFKEILLSEFSSYSIREKVKVTDLVGFVSDEEQLYTTRPRQVYKAEWGQPYTFVLESGGSPKAVVMLGNGHSHDSNVKYLIARMYAKKLDIPYINFYTQMDNERGYVIERIRKFLN
;
A
#
# COMPACT_ATOMS: atom_id res chain seq x y z
N MET A 1 12.87 -17.34 -40.13
CA MET A 1 13.75 -17.40 -38.92
C MET A 1 13.69 -18.82 -38.40
N ASP A 2 14.83 -19.48 -38.36
CA ASP A 2 14.94 -20.92 -38.16
C ASP A 2 14.97 -21.25 -36.66
N PHE A 3 13.83 -21.67 -36.11
CA PHE A 3 13.66 -22.00 -34.68
C PHE A 3 14.56 -23.13 -34.19
N GLY A 4 15.07 -23.96 -35.08
CA GLY A 4 15.98 -25.07 -34.77
C GLY A 4 17.37 -24.63 -34.29
N LYS A 5 17.87 -23.49 -34.75
CA LYS A 5 19.19 -22.98 -34.38
C LYS A 5 19.25 -22.33 -33.02
N VAL A 6 18.11 -21.87 -32.49
CA VAL A 6 18.03 -21.25 -31.15
C VAL A 6 18.00 -22.33 -30.05
N LEU A 7 17.39 -23.46 -30.32
CA LEU A 7 17.29 -24.59 -29.35
C LEU A 7 18.66 -25.27 -29.13
N LEU A 8 19.48 -25.38 -30.17
CA LEU A 8 20.81 -25.98 -30.08
C LEU A 8 21.81 -25.14 -29.28
N LYS A 9 21.66 -23.81 -29.27
CA LYS A 9 22.48 -22.93 -28.42
C LYS A 9 22.16 -23.02 -26.95
N LEU A 10 20.91 -23.25 -26.58
CA LEU A 10 20.49 -23.41 -25.16
C LEU A 10 20.93 -24.73 -24.55
N LEU A 11 21.06 -25.79 -25.35
CA LEU A 11 21.56 -27.09 -24.88
C LEU A 11 23.09 -27.14 -24.73
N GLY A 12 23.85 -26.26 -25.44
CA GLY A 12 25.30 -26.12 -25.30
C GLY A 12 25.72 -25.54 -23.95
N PHE A 13 24.96 -24.58 -23.42
CA PHE A 13 25.28 -23.93 -22.13
C PHE A 13 25.05 -24.83 -20.89
N ALA A 14 24.21 -25.87 -21.01
CA ALA A 14 23.95 -26.79 -19.90
C ALA A 14 25.08 -27.83 -19.70
N LYS A 15 25.90 -28.07 -20.71
CA LYS A 15 26.98 -29.08 -20.64
C LYS A 15 28.23 -28.58 -19.94
N ASP A 16 28.54 -27.29 -20.10
CA ASP A 16 29.75 -26.70 -19.49
C ASP A 16 29.59 -26.42 -17.97
N TYR A 17 28.35 -26.43 -17.47
CA TYR A 17 28.07 -26.19 -16.02
C TYR A 17 28.23 -27.44 -15.15
N VAL A 18 28.23 -28.63 -15.75
CA VAL A 18 28.31 -29.91 -14.99
C VAL A 18 29.75 -30.38 -14.83
N GLU A 19 30.69 -30.00 -15.70
CA GLU A 19 32.06 -30.48 -15.65
C GLU A 19 33.00 -29.71 -14.69
N THR A 20 32.60 -28.53 -14.20
CA THR A 20 33.41 -27.71 -13.29
C THR A 20 33.18 -28.01 -11.79
N SER A 21 32.32 -28.95 -11.45
CA SER A 21 31.96 -29.25 -10.03
C SER A 21 32.64 -30.44 -9.41
N GLN A 22 33.59 -31.08 -10.09
CA GLN A 22 34.35 -32.20 -9.52
C GLN A 22 35.86 -31.97 -9.59
N LYS A 23 36.40 -31.13 -8.74
CA LYS A 23 37.75 -31.24 -8.16
C LYS A 23 38.03 -30.06 -7.22
N SER A 24 37.85 -30.27 -5.93
CA SER A 24 38.66 -29.59 -4.93
C SER A 24 38.66 -30.43 -3.66
N GLU A 25 39.84 -30.97 -3.38
CA GLU A 25 40.21 -31.69 -2.16
C GLU A 25 40.04 -30.81 -0.93
N GLN A 26 39.51 -31.37 0.15
CA GLN A 26 39.36 -30.73 1.45
C GLN A 26 40.67 -30.60 2.19
N PRO A 27 41.06 -29.44 2.70
CA PRO A 27 41.95 -29.32 3.84
C PRO A 27 41.17 -29.25 5.17
N ALA A 28 41.81 -29.80 6.20
CA ALA A 28 41.30 -30.04 7.52
C ALA A 28 40.50 -28.91 8.19
N ARG A 29 39.36 -29.25 8.76
CA ARG A 29 38.50 -28.40 9.59
C ARG A 29 39.26 -27.96 10.86
N GLN A 30 39.58 -26.68 10.94
CA GLN A 30 39.74 -25.97 12.21
C GLN A 30 38.35 -25.67 12.77
N ALA A 31 38.11 -26.07 14.03
CA ALA A 31 36.87 -25.83 14.73
C ALA A 31 36.68 -24.30 14.93
N GLN A 32 35.78 -23.70 14.18
CA GLN A 32 35.31 -22.34 14.45
C GLN A 32 34.26 -22.36 15.57
N PRO A 33 34.23 -21.34 16.45
CA PRO A 33 33.25 -21.30 17.51
C PRO A 33 31.84 -21.17 16.90
N VAL A 34 30.94 -22.02 17.41
CA VAL A 34 29.53 -22.04 17.01
C VAL A 34 28.92 -20.68 17.28
N GLN A 35 28.82 -19.84 16.26
CA GLN A 35 27.94 -18.70 16.29
C GLN A 35 26.51 -19.25 16.39
N ARG A 36 25.88 -19.05 17.55
CA ARG A 36 24.45 -19.25 17.71
C ARG A 36 23.77 -18.34 16.71
N ASN A 37 23.25 -18.92 15.63
CA ASN A 37 22.30 -18.24 14.76
C ASN A 37 21.09 -17.89 15.63
N VAL A 38 21.08 -16.67 16.14
CA VAL A 38 19.86 -16.07 16.66
C VAL A 38 18.96 -15.98 15.42
N ALA A 39 17.93 -16.82 15.37
CA ALA A 39 16.93 -16.75 14.32
C ALA A 39 16.45 -15.29 14.24
N PRO A 40 16.39 -14.68 13.04
CA PRO A 40 15.88 -13.33 12.91
C PRO A 40 14.50 -13.29 13.58
N ALA A 41 14.32 -12.38 14.52
CA ALA A 41 13.03 -12.19 15.17
C ALA A 41 11.99 -12.03 14.08
N VAL A 42 11.04 -12.95 13.98
CA VAL A 42 9.93 -12.89 13.03
C VAL A 42 9.21 -11.59 13.35
N GLN A 43 9.40 -10.57 12.51
CA GLN A 43 8.70 -9.30 12.68
C GLN A 43 7.22 -9.61 12.49
N ARG A 44 6.49 -9.56 13.58
CA ARG A 44 5.04 -9.74 13.56
C ARG A 44 4.43 -8.62 12.73
N GLU A 45 3.58 -9.00 11.78
CA GLU A 45 2.81 -8.01 11.00
C GLU A 45 1.95 -7.16 11.95
N LYS A 46 1.98 -5.84 11.74
CA LYS A 46 1.13 -4.91 12.51
C LYS A 46 -0.34 -5.20 12.23
N THR A 47 -1.14 -5.20 13.25
CA THR A 47 -2.60 -5.24 13.15
C THR A 47 -3.14 -3.94 12.55
N ALA A 48 -4.40 -3.93 12.12
CA ALA A 48 -5.05 -2.72 11.61
C ALA A 48 -5.02 -1.58 12.65
N ALA A 49 -5.27 -1.89 13.93
CA ALA A 49 -5.23 -0.90 15.01
C ALA A 49 -3.82 -0.34 15.25
N GLU A 50 -2.79 -1.16 15.15
CA GLU A 50 -1.39 -0.72 15.27
C GLU A 50 -0.98 0.17 14.08
N TRP A 51 -1.48 -0.12 12.88
CA TRP A 51 -1.30 0.76 11.72
C TRP A 51 -2.01 2.11 11.91
N GLU A 52 -3.28 2.09 12.34
CA GLU A 52 -4.02 3.31 12.63
C GLU A 52 -3.28 4.17 13.68
N ALA A 53 -2.82 3.58 14.78
CA ALA A 53 -2.08 4.29 15.83
C ALA A 53 -0.75 4.88 15.30
N TYR A 54 0.00 4.13 14.50
CA TYR A 54 1.23 4.58 13.89
C TYR A 54 1.02 5.78 12.95
N PHE A 55 0.02 5.70 12.07
CA PHE A 55 -0.30 6.80 11.17
C PHE A 55 -0.81 8.02 11.92
N LYS A 56 -1.64 7.83 12.94
CA LYS A 56 -2.14 8.91 13.80
C LYS A 56 -1.00 9.68 14.46
N GLU A 57 -0.02 8.97 15.02
CA GLU A 57 1.18 9.60 15.63
C GLU A 57 1.93 10.46 14.61
N ILE A 58 2.17 9.94 13.39
CA ILE A 58 2.81 10.70 12.31
C ILE A 58 2.01 11.95 11.96
N LEU A 59 0.70 11.81 11.78
CA LEU A 59 -0.17 12.91 11.39
C LEU A 59 -0.18 14.03 12.44
N LEU A 60 -0.31 13.68 13.71
CA LEU A 60 -0.32 14.67 14.81
C LEU A 60 1.02 15.38 15.00
N SER A 61 2.14 14.67 14.78
CA SER A 61 3.48 15.28 14.97
C SER A 61 3.94 16.10 13.78
N GLU A 62 3.68 15.64 12.54
CA GLU A 62 4.25 16.22 11.32
C GLU A 62 3.31 17.19 10.59
N PHE A 63 2.01 17.10 10.86
CA PHE A 63 0.97 17.90 10.21
C PHE A 63 0.13 18.67 11.23
N SER A 64 0.78 19.22 12.24
CA SER A 64 0.15 19.95 13.38
C SER A 64 -0.66 21.19 12.95
N SER A 65 -0.44 21.72 11.74
CA SER A 65 -1.25 22.80 11.16
C SER A 65 -2.62 22.35 10.67
N TYR A 66 -2.89 21.05 10.64
CA TYR A 66 -4.14 20.46 10.25
C TYR A 66 -4.84 19.82 11.47
N SER A 67 -6.17 19.95 11.53
CA SER A 67 -6.95 19.11 12.43
C SER A 67 -7.14 17.73 11.81
N ILE A 68 -7.00 16.69 12.63
CA ILE A 68 -7.10 15.30 12.18
C ILE A 68 -8.40 14.70 12.71
N ARG A 69 -9.28 14.30 11.80
CA ARG A 69 -10.48 13.52 12.13
C ARG A 69 -10.28 12.07 11.75
N GLU A 70 -10.80 11.16 12.58
CA GLU A 70 -10.67 9.72 12.41
C GLU A 70 -12.00 9.09 12.03
N LYS A 71 -11.96 8.04 11.20
CA LYS A 71 -13.11 7.20 10.82
C LYS A 71 -14.31 8.02 10.31
N VAL A 72 -14.01 9.01 9.47
CA VAL A 72 -15.01 9.92 8.93
C VAL A 72 -15.82 9.23 7.83
N LYS A 73 -17.13 9.18 7.97
CA LYS A 73 -18.01 8.61 6.94
C LYS A 73 -17.94 9.43 5.67
N VAL A 74 -18.12 8.79 4.52
CA VAL A 74 -18.17 9.49 3.23
C VAL A 74 -19.27 10.54 3.20
N THR A 75 -20.45 10.24 3.77
CA THR A 75 -21.58 11.15 3.92
C THR A 75 -21.23 12.42 4.68
N ASP A 76 -20.35 12.32 5.70
CA ASP A 76 -19.98 13.47 6.52
C ASP A 76 -19.06 14.48 5.79
N LEU A 77 -18.41 14.04 4.69
CA LEU A 77 -17.64 14.92 3.81
C LEU A 77 -18.50 15.48 2.67
N VAL A 78 -19.37 14.65 2.12
CA VAL A 78 -20.18 14.99 0.94
C VAL A 78 -21.26 16.01 1.28
N GLY A 79 -21.70 16.06 2.54
CA GLY A 79 -22.83 16.92 2.94
C GLY A 79 -24.11 16.55 2.19
N PHE A 80 -24.80 17.54 1.65
CA PHE A 80 -26.06 17.39 0.89
C PHE A 80 -25.84 17.27 -0.63
N VAL A 81 -24.66 16.91 -1.10
CA VAL A 81 -24.42 16.63 -2.52
C VAL A 81 -25.16 15.34 -2.90
N SER A 82 -25.67 15.27 -4.13
CA SER A 82 -26.35 14.09 -4.67
C SER A 82 -25.75 12.78 -4.15
N ASP A 83 -26.55 12.00 -3.43
CA ASP A 83 -26.13 10.77 -2.77
C ASP A 83 -25.82 9.62 -3.74
N GLU A 84 -26.04 9.84 -5.02
CA GLU A 84 -25.93 8.82 -6.05
C GLU A 84 -24.89 9.20 -7.10
N GLU A 85 -23.91 8.31 -7.29
CA GLU A 85 -22.86 8.48 -8.27
C GLU A 85 -22.58 7.22 -9.06
N GLN A 86 -22.14 7.43 -10.30
CA GLN A 86 -21.77 6.37 -11.20
C GLN A 86 -20.28 6.06 -11.09
N LEU A 87 -19.95 4.89 -10.50
CA LEU A 87 -18.57 4.47 -10.32
C LEU A 87 -17.88 4.05 -11.64
N TYR A 88 -18.64 3.46 -12.57
CA TYR A 88 -18.13 2.97 -13.84
C TYR A 88 -18.91 3.54 -15.01
N THR A 89 -18.23 4.16 -15.96
CA THR A 89 -18.82 4.69 -17.20
C THR A 89 -19.43 3.59 -18.08
N THR A 90 -18.87 2.36 -17.99
CA THR A 90 -19.36 1.18 -18.72
C THR A 90 -20.63 0.57 -18.13
N ARG A 91 -21.07 1.02 -16.96
CA ARG A 91 -22.25 0.53 -16.25
C ARG A 91 -23.20 1.68 -15.90
N PRO A 92 -23.79 2.37 -16.88
CA PRO A 92 -24.52 3.62 -16.68
C PRO A 92 -25.77 3.52 -15.80
N ARG A 93 -26.26 2.31 -15.54
CA ARG A 93 -27.41 2.07 -14.66
C ARG A 93 -27.03 1.71 -13.22
N GLN A 94 -25.74 1.58 -12.93
CA GLN A 94 -25.27 1.29 -11.58
C GLN A 94 -24.82 2.60 -10.91
N VAL A 95 -25.61 3.05 -9.97
CA VAL A 95 -25.30 4.18 -9.09
C VAL A 95 -24.87 3.66 -7.72
N TYR A 96 -24.02 4.41 -7.07
CA TYR A 96 -23.46 4.07 -5.78
C TYR A 96 -23.64 5.22 -4.80
N LYS A 97 -24.23 4.91 -3.66
CA LYS A 97 -24.52 5.90 -2.62
C LYS A 97 -23.31 6.13 -1.72
N ALA A 98 -23.16 7.37 -1.24
CA ALA A 98 -22.10 7.76 -0.32
C ALA A 98 -22.11 6.93 0.98
N GLU A 99 -23.28 6.59 1.48
CA GLU A 99 -23.48 5.77 2.70
C GLU A 99 -22.87 4.35 2.60
N TRP A 100 -22.66 3.85 1.37
CA TRP A 100 -22.04 2.55 1.13
C TRP A 100 -20.51 2.59 1.10
N GLY A 101 -19.93 3.80 1.12
CA GLY A 101 -18.49 3.99 1.10
C GLY A 101 -17.81 3.56 2.40
N GLN A 102 -16.57 3.09 2.28
CA GLN A 102 -15.71 2.84 3.44
C GLN A 102 -15.41 4.18 4.12
N PRO A 103 -15.59 4.30 5.45
CA PRO A 103 -15.17 5.49 6.18
C PRO A 103 -13.68 5.78 5.94
N TYR A 104 -13.32 7.04 5.75
CA TYR A 104 -11.93 7.46 5.63
C TYR A 104 -11.21 7.21 6.95
N THR A 105 -10.02 6.63 6.90
CA THR A 105 -9.24 6.35 8.12
C THR A 105 -8.90 7.65 8.83
N PHE A 106 -8.39 8.64 8.05
CA PHE A 106 -8.14 9.99 8.55
C PHE A 106 -8.55 11.04 7.51
N VAL A 107 -9.00 12.18 8.00
CA VAL A 107 -9.23 13.39 7.22
C VAL A 107 -8.40 14.51 7.82
N LEU A 108 -7.60 15.16 6.98
CA LEU A 108 -6.83 16.33 7.32
C LEU A 108 -7.64 17.57 6.94
N GLU A 109 -7.91 18.44 7.90
CA GLU A 109 -8.70 19.65 7.71
C GLU A 109 -7.90 20.90 8.05
N SER A 110 -8.13 21.98 7.32
CA SER A 110 -7.58 23.29 7.62
C SER A 110 -8.64 24.35 7.37
N GLY A 111 -8.85 25.25 8.33
CA GLY A 111 -9.89 26.25 8.26
C GLY A 111 -11.31 25.69 8.16
N GLY A 112 -11.56 24.51 8.77
CA GLY A 112 -12.86 23.84 8.71
C GLY A 112 -13.18 23.14 7.39
N SER A 113 -12.20 23.07 6.47
CA SER A 113 -12.37 22.41 5.17
C SER A 113 -11.43 21.20 5.04
N PRO A 114 -11.90 20.06 4.52
CA PRO A 114 -11.06 18.91 4.24
C PRO A 114 -10.03 19.25 3.15
N LYS A 115 -8.76 18.89 3.40
CA LYS A 115 -7.62 19.12 2.49
C LYS A 115 -7.09 17.84 1.90
N ALA A 116 -7.18 16.74 2.61
CA ALA A 116 -6.85 15.42 2.11
C ALA A 116 -7.52 14.33 2.94
N VAL A 117 -7.70 13.17 2.35
CA VAL A 117 -8.12 11.95 3.05
C VAL A 117 -7.02 10.90 2.97
N VAL A 118 -6.74 10.24 4.07
CA VAL A 118 -5.81 9.12 4.16
C VAL A 118 -6.60 7.84 4.41
N MET A 119 -6.34 6.84 3.58
CA MET A 119 -7.03 5.56 3.64
C MET A 119 -6.01 4.42 3.84
N LEU A 120 -6.18 3.65 4.89
CA LEU A 120 -5.40 2.44 5.16
C LEU A 120 -6.17 1.20 4.71
N GLY A 121 -5.47 0.25 4.09
CA GLY A 121 -6.04 -1.02 3.66
C GLY A 121 -5.02 -1.86 2.92
N ASN A 122 -5.34 -3.13 2.65
CA ASN A 122 -4.51 -3.97 1.78
C ASN A 122 -4.78 -3.68 0.30
N GLY A 123 -4.01 -4.30 -0.61
CA GLY A 123 -4.18 -4.11 -2.05
C GLY A 123 -5.58 -4.45 -2.54
N HIS A 124 -6.17 -5.57 -2.05
CA HIS A 124 -7.53 -5.94 -2.38
C HIS A 124 -8.55 -4.88 -1.96
N SER A 125 -8.40 -4.32 -0.74
CA SER A 125 -9.29 -3.25 -0.26
C SER A 125 -9.24 -2.03 -1.17
N HIS A 126 -8.04 -1.57 -1.54
CA HIS A 126 -7.92 -0.36 -2.36
C HIS A 126 -8.31 -0.55 -3.82
N ASP A 127 -8.08 -1.74 -4.38
CA ASP A 127 -8.17 -1.96 -5.82
C ASP A 127 -9.48 -2.66 -6.24
N SER A 128 -10.09 -3.45 -5.37
CA SER A 128 -11.21 -4.33 -5.71
C SER A 128 -12.42 -4.18 -4.81
N ASN A 129 -12.26 -3.76 -3.56
CA ASN A 129 -13.39 -3.62 -2.64
C ASN A 129 -14.23 -2.39 -3.00
N VAL A 130 -15.47 -2.63 -3.38
CA VAL A 130 -16.40 -1.58 -3.83
C VAL A 130 -16.58 -0.44 -2.83
N LYS A 131 -16.52 -0.72 -1.51
CA LYS A 131 -16.65 0.32 -0.48
C LYS A 131 -15.50 1.34 -0.55
N TYR A 132 -14.26 0.87 -0.77
CA TYR A 132 -13.09 1.74 -0.95
C TYR A 132 -13.14 2.50 -2.29
N LEU A 133 -13.63 1.86 -3.35
CA LEU A 133 -13.82 2.51 -4.64
C LEU A 133 -14.85 3.63 -4.56
N ILE A 134 -15.95 3.43 -3.82
CA ILE A 134 -16.94 4.48 -3.54
C ILE A 134 -16.29 5.64 -2.78
N ALA A 135 -15.58 5.37 -1.70
CA ALA A 135 -14.90 6.42 -0.93
C ALA A 135 -13.93 7.24 -1.80
N ARG A 136 -13.15 6.57 -2.65
CA ARG A 136 -12.24 7.23 -3.61
C ARG A 136 -12.99 8.09 -4.62
N MET A 137 -14.10 7.57 -5.16
CA MET A 137 -14.93 8.28 -6.14
C MET A 137 -15.47 9.58 -5.55
N TYR A 138 -16.03 9.56 -4.34
CA TYR A 138 -16.54 10.75 -3.69
C TYR A 138 -15.46 11.76 -3.31
N ALA A 139 -14.31 11.32 -2.81
CA ALA A 139 -13.17 12.21 -2.57
C ALA A 139 -12.75 12.92 -3.87
N LYS A 140 -12.65 12.18 -4.99
CA LYS A 140 -12.35 12.75 -6.30
C LYS A 140 -13.42 13.76 -6.77
N LYS A 141 -14.70 13.46 -6.56
CA LYS A 141 -15.81 14.37 -6.91
C LYS A 141 -15.72 15.70 -6.16
N LEU A 142 -15.27 15.67 -4.92
CA LEU A 142 -15.08 16.85 -4.08
C LEU A 142 -13.74 17.54 -4.29
N ASP A 143 -12.93 17.06 -5.23
CA ASP A 143 -11.55 17.53 -5.47
C ASP A 143 -10.65 17.44 -4.23
N ILE A 144 -10.90 16.41 -3.40
CA ILE A 144 -10.10 16.12 -2.21
C ILE A 144 -9.11 15.03 -2.54
N PRO A 145 -7.81 15.24 -2.36
CA PRO A 145 -6.79 14.20 -2.54
C PRO A 145 -7.09 12.95 -1.72
N TYR A 146 -7.17 11.79 -2.40
CA TYR A 146 -7.33 10.47 -1.78
C TYR A 146 -5.99 9.77 -1.74
N ILE A 147 -5.41 9.64 -0.55
CA ILE A 147 -4.07 9.10 -0.33
C ILE A 147 -4.22 7.71 0.30
N ASN A 148 -4.01 6.66 -0.50
CA ASN A 148 -4.06 5.28 -0.02
C ASN A 148 -2.68 4.78 0.43
N PHE A 149 -2.67 4.00 1.51
CA PHE A 149 -1.51 3.27 1.99
C PHE A 149 -1.84 1.78 2.14
N TYR A 150 -0.98 0.93 1.61
CA TYR A 150 -1.13 -0.51 1.64
C TYR A 150 -0.51 -1.07 2.91
N THR A 151 -1.33 -1.66 3.79
CA THR A 151 -0.88 -2.15 5.11
C THR A 151 0.06 -3.36 5.04
N GLN A 152 0.11 -4.06 3.90
CA GLN A 152 1.08 -5.12 3.66
C GLN A 152 2.45 -4.60 3.19
N MET A 153 2.59 -3.30 2.94
CA MET A 153 3.85 -2.69 2.54
C MET A 153 4.54 -2.06 3.75
N ASP A 154 5.85 -1.92 3.64
CA ASP A 154 6.63 -1.21 4.63
C ASP A 154 6.39 0.30 4.49
N ASN A 155 5.57 0.84 5.39
CA ASN A 155 5.23 2.26 5.41
C ASN A 155 6.17 2.99 6.38
N GLU A 156 7.44 3.13 5.99
CA GLU A 156 8.41 3.90 6.75
C GLU A 156 7.95 5.35 6.98
N ARG A 157 8.29 5.90 8.16
CA ARG A 157 7.86 7.26 8.56
C ARG A 157 8.18 8.31 7.50
N GLY A 158 9.40 8.32 6.97
CA GLY A 158 9.83 9.28 5.94
C GLY A 158 8.97 9.20 4.68
N TYR A 159 8.75 7.98 4.18
CA TYR A 159 7.89 7.75 3.01
C TYR A 159 6.45 8.24 3.24
N VAL A 160 5.86 7.96 4.41
CA VAL A 160 4.50 8.40 4.73
C VAL A 160 4.40 9.92 4.72
N ILE A 161 5.36 10.60 5.36
CA ILE A 161 5.41 12.06 5.44
C ILE A 161 5.53 12.69 4.05
N GLU A 162 6.51 12.25 3.26
CA GLU A 162 6.75 12.77 1.92
C GLU A 162 5.55 12.57 1.01
N ARG A 163 4.95 11.38 1.05
CA ARG A 163 3.78 11.07 0.25
C ARG A 163 2.60 11.98 0.59
N ILE A 164 2.32 12.21 1.87
CA ILE A 164 1.22 13.09 2.28
C ILE A 164 1.52 14.55 1.88
N ARG A 165 2.73 15.05 2.13
CA ARG A 165 3.14 16.42 1.75
C ARG A 165 2.95 16.70 0.27
N LYS A 166 3.25 15.73 -0.59
CA LYS A 166 3.08 15.87 -2.06
C LYS A 166 1.63 16.18 -2.47
N PHE A 167 0.64 15.80 -1.68
CA PHE A 167 -0.76 16.03 -1.98
C PHE A 167 -1.35 17.26 -1.27
N LEU A 168 -0.63 17.83 -0.30
CA LEU A 168 -1.08 19.01 0.45
C LEU A 168 -0.49 20.32 -0.09
N ASN A 169 0.52 20.25 -0.97
CA ASN A 169 1.12 21.38 -1.69
C ASN A 169 0.35 21.59 -3.03
#